data_45103466621be17a2e50d4a5efa30cb1
#
_entry.id   45103466621be17a2e50d4a5efa30cb1
#
_cell.length_a   1.000
_cell.length_b   1.000
_cell.length_c   1.000
_cell.angle_alpha   90.00
_cell.angle_beta   90.00
_cell.angle_gamma   90.00
#
_symmetry.space_group_name_H-M   'P 1'
#
loop_
_entity.id
_entity.type
_entity.pdbx_description
1 polymer ?
#
loop_
_entity_poly.entity_id
_entity_poly.type
_entity_poly.pdbx_seq_one_letter_code
_entity_poly.pdbx_strand_id
1 'polypeptide(L)'
;PFYKETLDNNGNPNASLYFSSWRDTFPLKVAEHLYLRRDWPDTMFSRILKSPLGPWSKYVYSDNDFIFLGKVIEAITLKSLERYVEEEFYEPMELKKIGFRPLQRMPFTKIAPTQDEKIFRKQLIQGTVHDPGAAMFGGVSGHAGLFSDAFDLAAVMQMLLNGGTYNGLQYLKKETIDLFTSYNSNYSRRGLGFDKPDKDNAKKQYPYPSTFSSPQTFGHTGYTGTCAWVDPQYNLIYIFLSNRVNPSESTVLNRMNVREKIFDAIYKAML
;
A
#
# COMPACT_ATOMS: atom_id res chain seq x y z
N PRO A 1 -7.74 -12.39 10.17
CA PRO A 1 -7.43 -12.27 8.74
C PRO A 1 -8.34 -13.19 7.93
N PHE A 2 -8.95 -12.69 6.86
CA PHE A 2 -9.95 -13.38 6.04
C PHE A 2 -9.50 -14.72 5.47
N TYR A 3 -8.20 -14.90 5.20
CA TYR A 3 -7.68 -16.14 4.62
C TYR A 3 -7.84 -17.36 5.55
N LYS A 4 -7.83 -17.18 6.87
CA LYS A 4 -7.94 -18.31 7.81
C LYS A 4 -9.23 -19.11 7.63
N GLU A 5 -10.31 -18.45 7.27
CA GLU A 5 -11.62 -19.06 7.03
C GLU A 5 -11.70 -19.82 5.69
N THR A 6 -10.69 -19.66 4.85
CA THR A 6 -10.58 -20.30 3.54
C THR A 6 -9.67 -21.52 3.56
N LEU A 7 -9.14 -21.86 4.72
CA LEU A 7 -8.33 -23.06 4.91
C LEU A 7 -9.20 -24.23 5.38
N ASP A 8 -8.77 -25.42 5.02
CA ASP A 8 -9.33 -26.67 5.56
C ASP A 8 -8.81 -26.96 6.98
N ASN A 9 -9.26 -28.05 7.59
CA ASN A 9 -8.85 -28.46 8.94
C ASN A 9 -7.36 -28.79 9.05
N ASN A 10 -6.65 -29.00 7.95
CA ASN A 10 -5.22 -29.26 7.88
C ASN A 10 -4.41 -27.98 7.59
N GLY A 11 -5.07 -26.81 7.51
CA GLY A 11 -4.44 -25.55 7.18
C GLY A 11 -4.03 -25.42 5.72
N ASN A 12 -4.67 -26.13 4.80
CA ASN A 12 -4.48 -25.99 3.36
C ASN A 12 -5.60 -25.16 2.73
N PRO A 13 -5.36 -24.49 1.60
CA PRO A 13 -6.42 -23.84 0.84
C PRO A 13 -7.57 -24.81 0.52
N ASN A 14 -8.80 -24.47 0.91
CA ASN A 14 -9.97 -25.32 0.77
C ASN A 14 -10.32 -25.52 -0.71
N ALA A 15 -10.40 -26.77 -1.16
CA ALA A 15 -10.68 -27.14 -2.56
C ALA A 15 -12.03 -26.63 -3.09
N SER A 16 -12.99 -26.27 -2.21
CA SER A 16 -14.24 -25.62 -2.63
C SER A 16 -14.07 -24.14 -2.99
N LEU A 17 -12.99 -23.52 -2.54
CA LEU A 17 -12.70 -22.09 -2.74
C LEU A 17 -11.50 -21.83 -3.64
N TYR A 18 -10.59 -22.79 -3.77
CA TYR A 18 -9.35 -22.65 -4.54
C TYR A 18 -9.19 -23.74 -5.58
N PHE A 19 -8.56 -23.36 -6.69
CA PHE A 19 -8.14 -24.27 -7.75
C PHE A 19 -6.71 -23.99 -8.21
N SER A 20 -6.03 -24.99 -8.75
CA SER A 20 -4.61 -24.90 -9.12
C SER A 20 -4.35 -24.19 -10.46
N SER A 21 -5.39 -23.96 -11.27
CA SER A 21 -5.29 -23.27 -12.56
C SER A 21 -6.43 -22.29 -12.74
N TRP A 22 -6.24 -21.31 -13.62
CA TRP A 22 -7.32 -20.40 -13.99
C TRP A 22 -8.53 -21.13 -14.57
N ARG A 23 -9.72 -20.73 -14.13
CA ARG A 23 -11.03 -21.12 -14.68
C ARG A 23 -12.02 -19.98 -14.50
N ASP A 24 -13.10 -19.96 -15.27
CA ASP A 24 -14.15 -18.93 -15.11
C ASP A 24 -14.73 -18.84 -13.69
N THR A 25 -14.83 -19.97 -12.98
CA THR A 25 -15.28 -20.01 -11.59
C THR A 25 -14.17 -19.62 -10.59
N PHE A 26 -12.90 -19.75 -10.97
CA PHE A 26 -11.71 -19.46 -10.16
C PHE A 26 -10.74 -18.53 -10.90
N PRO A 27 -11.12 -17.27 -11.19
CA PRO A 27 -10.29 -16.38 -12.00
C PRO A 27 -9.25 -15.59 -11.21
N LEU A 28 -9.35 -15.54 -9.87
CA LEU A 28 -8.57 -14.62 -9.04
C LEU A 28 -7.25 -15.26 -8.62
N LYS A 29 -6.15 -14.88 -9.28
CA LYS A 29 -4.81 -15.38 -8.94
C LYS A 29 -4.37 -14.86 -7.58
N VAL A 30 -4.21 -15.73 -6.60
CA VAL A 30 -3.76 -15.42 -5.23
C VAL A 30 -2.26 -15.69 -5.06
N ALA A 31 -1.77 -16.69 -5.77
CA ALA A 31 -0.36 -17.05 -5.89
C ALA A 31 -0.14 -17.94 -7.13
N GLU A 32 1.08 -18.40 -7.35
CA GLU A 32 1.33 -19.37 -8.44
C GLU A 32 0.56 -20.66 -8.18
N HIS A 33 -0.13 -21.16 -9.19
CA HIS A 33 -1.02 -22.33 -9.08
C HIS A 33 -2.04 -22.27 -7.95
N LEU A 34 -2.51 -21.06 -7.60
CA LEU A 34 -3.55 -20.88 -6.59
C LEU A 34 -4.53 -19.77 -7.03
N TYR A 35 -5.73 -20.16 -7.40
CA TYR A 35 -6.80 -19.29 -7.90
C TYR A 35 -8.02 -19.39 -7.02
N LEU A 36 -8.53 -18.24 -6.57
CA LEU A 36 -9.69 -18.11 -5.70
C LEU A 36 -10.98 -18.01 -6.51
N ARG A 37 -12.05 -18.51 -5.97
CA ARG A 37 -13.39 -18.45 -6.53
C ARG A 37 -13.88 -17.01 -6.69
N ARG A 38 -14.57 -16.75 -7.80
CA ARG A 38 -14.98 -15.40 -8.25
C ARG A 38 -15.83 -14.62 -7.24
N ASP A 39 -16.71 -15.32 -6.51
CA ASP A 39 -17.70 -14.72 -5.59
C ASP A 39 -17.16 -14.44 -4.18
N TRP A 40 -15.93 -14.89 -3.88
CA TRP A 40 -15.38 -14.74 -2.53
C TRP A 40 -15.10 -13.30 -2.11
N PRO A 41 -14.62 -12.39 -2.98
CA PRO A 41 -14.48 -10.97 -2.65
C PRO A 41 -15.76 -10.32 -2.15
N ASP A 42 -16.91 -10.64 -2.73
CA ASP A 42 -18.21 -10.12 -2.30
C ASP A 42 -18.59 -10.64 -0.91
N THR A 43 -18.26 -11.90 -0.62
CA THR A 43 -18.41 -12.49 0.72
C THR A 43 -17.56 -11.75 1.73
N MET A 44 -16.28 -11.47 1.41
CA MET A 44 -15.37 -10.70 2.28
C MET A 44 -15.91 -9.30 2.52
N PHE A 45 -16.29 -8.59 1.46
CA PHE A 45 -16.82 -7.23 1.56
C PHE A 45 -18.11 -7.17 2.37
N SER A 46 -19.03 -8.12 2.17
CA SER A 46 -20.25 -8.25 2.98
C SER A 46 -19.95 -8.44 4.48
N ARG A 47 -18.86 -9.17 4.82
CA ARG A 47 -18.46 -9.35 6.23
C ARG A 47 -17.84 -8.09 6.81
N ILE A 48 -17.05 -7.35 6.02
CA ILE A 48 -16.53 -6.03 6.42
C ILE A 48 -17.70 -5.09 6.75
N LEU A 49 -18.70 -5.01 5.88
CA LEU A 49 -19.91 -4.20 6.08
C LEU A 49 -20.68 -4.53 7.38
N LYS A 50 -20.67 -5.81 7.76
CA LYS A 50 -21.36 -6.31 8.96
C LYS A 50 -20.49 -6.30 10.22
N SER A 51 -19.21 -5.91 10.11
CA SER A 51 -18.31 -5.91 11.25
C SER A 51 -18.74 -4.82 12.26
N PRO A 52 -18.60 -5.07 13.57
CA PRO A 52 -18.95 -4.08 14.58
C PRO A 52 -18.02 -2.87 14.49
N LEU A 53 -18.58 -1.68 14.70
CA LEU A 53 -17.80 -0.45 14.77
C LEU A 53 -16.99 -0.40 16.08
N GLY A 54 -15.78 0.11 15.99
CA GLY A 54 -14.95 0.40 17.15
C GLY A 54 -15.41 1.67 17.89
N PRO A 55 -14.79 2.01 19.04
CA PRO A 55 -15.11 3.19 19.81
C PRO A 55 -14.76 4.47 19.03
N TRP A 56 -15.69 5.45 18.99
CA TRP A 56 -15.58 6.73 18.26
C TRP A 56 -14.42 7.64 18.72
N SER A 57 -13.96 7.48 19.94
CA SER A 57 -12.95 8.35 20.55
C SER A 57 -11.52 7.83 20.44
N LYS A 58 -11.28 6.77 19.66
CA LYS A 58 -9.99 6.15 19.53
C LYS A 58 -9.64 5.89 18.06
N TYR A 59 -8.46 6.34 17.66
CA TYR A 59 -7.91 5.94 16.37
C TYR A 59 -7.52 4.45 16.37
N VAL A 60 -7.99 3.72 15.37
CA VAL A 60 -7.61 2.32 15.11
C VAL A 60 -7.17 2.22 13.65
N TYR A 61 -5.92 1.84 13.43
CA TYR A 61 -5.44 1.54 12.07
C TYR A 61 -6.14 0.30 11.52
N SER A 62 -6.75 0.41 10.33
CA SER A 62 -7.50 -0.67 9.73
C SER A 62 -7.36 -0.68 8.20
N ASP A 63 -7.15 -1.85 7.63
CA ASP A 63 -7.18 -2.06 6.18
C ASP A 63 -8.58 -1.85 5.60
N ASN A 64 -9.62 -2.06 6.43
CA ASN A 64 -11.01 -1.94 6.01
C ASN A 64 -11.33 -0.55 5.44
N ASP A 65 -10.76 0.52 6.00
CA ASP A 65 -10.99 1.89 5.58
C ASP A 65 -10.60 2.07 4.09
N PHE A 66 -9.45 1.55 3.72
CA PHE A 66 -8.95 1.64 2.35
C PHE A 66 -9.59 0.65 1.39
N ILE A 67 -10.01 -0.54 1.87
CA ILE A 67 -10.86 -1.45 1.11
C ILE A 67 -12.15 -0.74 0.73
N PHE A 68 -12.80 -0.06 1.68
CA PHE A 68 -13.99 0.76 1.44
C PHE A 68 -13.74 1.87 0.43
N LEU A 69 -12.68 2.66 0.61
CA LEU A 69 -12.35 3.76 -0.30
C LEU A 69 -12.10 3.26 -1.73
N GLY A 70 -11.44 2.12 -1.89
CA GLY A 70 -11.31 1.48 -3.20
C GLY A 70 -12.67 1.17 -3.82
N LYS A 71 -13.62 0.61 -3.05
CA LYS A 71 -14.98 0.33 -3.52
C LYS A 71 -15.79 1.59 -3.79
N VAL A 72 -15.58 2.68 -3.04
CA VAL A 72 -16.19 3.99 -3.32
C VAL A 72 -15.73 4.53 -4.67
N ILE A 73 -14.42 4.46 -4.96
CA ILE A 73 -13.88 4.87 -6.27
C ILE A 73 -14.53 4.06 -7.39
N GLU A 74 -14.59 2.73 -7.26
CA GLU A 74 -15.23 1.86 -8.25
C GLU A 74 -16.71 2.21 -8.47
N ALA A 75 -17.45 2.50 -7.39
CA ALA A 75 -18.87 2.85 -7.46
C ALA A 75 -19.11 4.21 -8.13
N ILE A 76 -18.25 5.21 -7.87
CA ILE A 76 -18.38 6.55 -8.44
C ILE A 76 -17.96 6.58 -9.91
N THR A 77 -16.85 5.89 -10.24
CA THR A 77 -16.23 5.99 -11.57
C THR A 77 -16.74 4.94 -12.54
N LEU A 78 -17.42 3.90 -12.06
CA LEU A 78 -17.83 2.72 -12.81
C LEU A 78 -16.66 1.99 -13.50
N LYS A 79 -15.43 2.21 -13.01
CA LYS A 79 -14.19 1.56 -13.42
C LYS A 79 -13.64 0.74 -12.26
N SER A 80 -12.92 -0.35 -12.52
CA SER A 80 -12.13 -0.98 -11.45
C SER A 80 -11.06 -0.01 -10.94
N LEU A 81 -10.67 -0.13 -9.66
CA LEU A 81 -9.63 0.73 -9.07
C LEU A 81 -8.34 0.71 -9.89
N GLU A 82 -7.91 -0.47 -10.34
CA GLU A 82 -6.72 -0.63 -11.18
C GLU A 82 -6.84 0.19 -12.48
N ARG A 83 -7.94 0.01 -13.21
CA ARG A 83 -8.18 0.72 -14.45
C ARG A 83 -8.28 2.24 -14.25
N TYR A 84 -8.94 2.67 -13.19
CA TYR A 84 -9.08 4.09 -12.88
C TYR A 84 -7.73 4.77 -12.65
N VAL A 85 -6.87 4.18 -11.80
CA VAL A 85 -5.55 4.80 -11.53
C VAL A 85 -4.61 4.71 -12.73
N GLU A 86 -4.74 3.68 -13.56
CA GLU A 86 -3.97 3.53 -14.79
C GLU A 86 -4.32 4.61 -15.81
N GLU A 87 -5.60 4.75 -16.13
CA GLU A 87 -6.09 5.72 -17.15
C GLU A 87 -5.97 7.18 -16.69
N GLU A 88 -6.22 7.48 -15.42
CA GLU A 88 -6.28 8.87 -14.93
C GLU A 88 -4.93 9.39 -14.42
N PHE A 89 -4.00 8.51 -14.06
CA PHE A 89 -2.70 8.89 -13.49
C PHE A 89 -1.52 8.27 -14.20
N TYR A 90 -1.40 6.93 -14.24
CA TYR A 90 -0.15 6.31 -14.62
C TYR A 90 0.15 6.44 -16.12
N GLU A 91 -0.80 6.22 -16.99
CA GLU A 91 -0.64 6.41 -18.44
C GLU A 91 -0.38 7.88 -18.82
N PRO A 92 -1.15 8.88 -18.34
CA PRO A 92 -0.87 10.28 -18.65
C PRO A 92 0.44 10.79 -18.07
N MET A 93 0.93 10.19 -16.98
CA MET A 93 2.25 10.48 -16.39
C MET A 93 3.38 9.69 -17.07
N GLU A 94 3.08 8.84 -18.06
CA GLU A 94 4.02 7.96 -18.78
C GLU A 94 4.73 6.93 -17.87
N LEU A 95 4.10 6.53 -16.75
CA LEU A 95 4.64 5.57 -15.80
C LEU A 95 4.35 4.13 -16.27
N LYS A 96 5.37 3.28 -16.28
CA LYS A 96 5.25 1.93 -16.88
C LYS A 96 5.43 0.79 -15.89
N LYS A 97 5.98 1.06 -14.70
CA LYS A 97 6.31 0.05 -13.72
C LYS A 97 5.43 0.10 -12.48
N ILE A 98 4.79 1.24 -12.22
CA ILE A 98 3.80 1.36 -11.15
C ILE A 98 2.47 0.74 -11.57
N GLY A 99 1.77 0.08 -10.64
CA GLY A 99 0.42 -0.47 -10.84
C GLY A 99 0.22 -1.78 -10.11
N PHE A 100 -0.98 -2.29 -10.20
CA PHE A 100 -1.36 -3.59 -9.66
C PHE A 100 -0.93 -4.73 -10.60
N ARG A 101 -0.96 -5.98 -10.14
CA ARG A 101 -0.73 -7.20 -10.95
C ARG A 101 0.49 -7.09 -11.89
N PRO A 102 1.70 -6.93 -11.37
CA PRO A 102 2.88 -6.56 -12.17
C PRO A 102 3.22 -7.54 -13.29
N LEU A 103 2.81 -8.81 -13.19
CA LEU A 103 3.05 -9.83 -14.23
C LEU A 103 2.35 -9.54 -15.56
N GLN A 104 1.38 -8.61 -15.59
CA GLN A 104 0.71 -8.19 -16.83
C GLN A 104 1.58 -7.23 -17.67
N ARG A 105 2.58 -6.56 -17.04
CA ARG A 105 3.44 -5.55 -17.70
C ARG A 105 4.93 -5.78 -17.54
N MET A 106 5.34 -6.67 -16.64
CA MET A 106 6.75 -6.92 -16.37
C MET A 106 7.06 -8.42 -16.34
N PRO A 107 8.21 -8.86 -16.86
CA PRO A 107 8.63 -10.25 -16.75
C PRO A 107 8.90 -10.61 -15.30
N PHE A 108 8.57 -11.84 -14.92
CA PHE A 108 8.73 -12.37 -13.56
C PHE A 108 10.11 -12.11 -12.96
N THR A 109 11.18 -12.26 -13.77
CA THR A 109 12.58 -12.07 -13.35
C THR A 109 12.95 -10.64 -12.97
N LYS A 110 12.10 -9.66 -13.29
CA LYS A 110 12.29 -8.24 -12.92
C LYS A 110 11.54 -7.83 -11.68
N ILE A 111 10.75 -8.72 -11.09
CA ILE A 111 9.98 -8.46 -9.88
C ILE A 111 10.70 -9.10 -8.71
N ALA A 112 10.98 -8.31 -7.67
CA ALA A 112 11.62 -8.83 -6.46
C ALA A 112 10.72 -9.87 -5.77
N PRO A 113 11.26 -11.00 -5.27
CA PRO A 113 10.51 -11.94 -4.46
C PRO A 113 10.08 -11.24 -3.17
N THR A 114 8.83 -11.48 -2.74
CA THR A 114 8.26 -10.79 -1.58
C THR A 114 8.50 -11.57 -0.29
N GLN A 115 8.09 -12.83 -0.24
CA GLN A 115 8.16 -13.64 0.97
C GLN A 115 8.13 -15.13 0.61
N ASP A 116 8.91 -15.95 1.32
CA ASP A 116 8.71 -17.40 1.37
C ASP A 116 7.61 -17.72 2.39
N GLU A 117 6.35 -17.68 1.96
CA GLU A 117 5.15 -17.75 2.79
C GLU A 117 4.82 -19.21 3.14
N LYS A 118 4.66 -19.52 4.44
CA LYS A 118 4.56 -20.91 4.95
C LYS A 118 3.16 -21.29 5.46
N ILE A 119 2.22 -20.33 5.56
CA ILE A 119 0.95 -20.58 6.28
C ILE A 119 -0.21 -20.76 5.32
N PHE A 120 -0.46 -19.78 4.45
CA PHE A 120 -1.63 -19.74 3.57
C PHE A 120 -1.30 -20.28 2.18
N ARG A 121 -0.37 -19.60 1.48
CA ARG A 121 -0.03 -19.95 0.08
C ARG A 121 1.08 -20.97 -0.04
N LYS A 122 1.88 -21.16 1.03
CA LYS A 122 2.93 -22.18 1.21
C LYS A 122 3.95 -22.23 0.07
N GLN A 123 4.34 -21.05 -0.42
CA GLN A 123 5.28 -20.89 -1.54
C GLN A 123 6.00 -19.55 -1.48
N LEU A 124 7.04 -19.42 -2.31
CA LEU A 124 7.68 -18.12 -2.55
C LEU A 124 6.70 -17.20 -3.28
N ILE A 125 6.34 -16.10 -2.65
CA ILE A 125 5.47 -15.07 -3.23
C ILE A 125 6.32 -14.12 -4.04
N GLN A 126 6.04 -14.06 -5.34
CA GLN A 126 6.70 -13.16 -6.30
C GLN A 126 5.71 -12.82 -7.42
N GLY A 127 5.59 -11.54 -7.77
CA GLY A 127 4.65 -11.09 -8.80
C GLY A 127 3.17 -11.11 -8.39
N THR A 128 2.86 -11.50 -7.16
CA THR A 128 1.55 -11.36 -6.52
C THR A 128 1.70 -10.60 -5.22
N VAL A 129 0.63 -9.89 -4.80
CA VAL A 129 0.66 -9.04 -3.62
C VAL A 129 1.00 -9.83 -2.35
N HIS A 130 1.79 -9.22 -1.47
CA HIS A 130 2.12 -9.81 -0.16
C HIS A 130 0.88 -10.02 0.70
N ASP A 131 0.07 -8.96 0.85
CA ASP A 131 -1.11 -8.99 1.72
C ASP A 131 -2.13 -10.06 1.28
N PRO A 132 -2.51 -10.99 2.18
CA PRO A 132 -3.45 -12.05 1.84
C PRO A 132 -4.85 -11.52 1.51
N GLY A 133 -5.31 -10.46 2.19
CA GLY A 133 -6.61 -9.85 1.94
C GLY A 133 -6.68 -9.24 0.55
N ALA A 134 -5.67 -8.45 0.17
CA ALA A 134 -5.57 -7.88 -1.16
C ALA A 134 -5.43 -8.97 -2.24
N ALA A 135 -4.69 -10.05 -1.97
CA ALA A 135 -4.59 -11.19 -2.87
C ALA A 135 -5.96 -11.84 -3.13
N MET A 136 -6.78 -11.96 -2.08
CA MET A 136 -8.14 -12.51 -2.18
C MET A 136 -9.12 -11.55 -2.88
N PHE A 137 -8.80 -10.26 -3.00
CA PHE A 137 -9.47 -9.31 -3.92
C PHE A 137 -8.87 -9.33 -5.34
N GLY A 138 -8.14 -10.39 -5.70
CA GLY A 138 -7.52 -10.54 -7.02
C GLY A 138 -6.26 -9.71 -7.22
N GLY A 139 -5.63 -9.27 -6.14
CA GLY A 139 -4.40 -8.47 -6.15
C GLY A 139 -4.61 -6.96 -6.30
N VAL A 140 -5.86 -6.49 -6.30
CA VAL A 140 -6.23 -5.07 -6.41
C VAL A 140 -7.08 -4.67 -5.21
N SER A 141 -6.55 -3.79 -4.36
CA SER A 141 -7.31 -3.25 -3.23
C SER A 141 -6.73 -1.91 -2.78
N GLY A 142 -7.54 -1.07 -2.17
CA GLY A 142 -7.12 0.27 -1.72
C GLY A 142 -6.06 0.25 -0.62
N HIS A 143 -5.94 -0.85 0.14
CA HIS A 143 -4.98 -0.94 1.26
C HIS A 143 -3.64 -1.59 0.88
N ALA A 144 -3.57 -2.38 -0.19
CA ALA A 144 -2.36 -3.07 -0.64
C ALA A 144 -2.49 -3.56 -2.09
N GLY A 145 -1.37 -3.92 -2.72
CA GLY A 145 -1.34 -4.52 -4.05
C GLY A 145 -0.55 -3.75 -5.09
N LEU A 146 -0.14 -2.53 -4.77
CA LEU A 146 0.65 -1.70 -5.69
C LEU A 146 2.10 -2.19 -5.75
N PHE A 147 2.62 -2.28 -6.96
CA PHE A 147 4.03 -2.52 -7.28
C PHE A 147 4.60 -1.30 -8.01
N SER A 148 5.87 -1.00 -7.77
CA SER A 148 6.56 0.10 -8.45
C SER A 148 8.08 -0.10 -8.38
N ASP A 149 8.81 0.72 -9.11
CA ASP A 149 10.19 1.04 -8.77
C ASP A 149 10.30 2.44 -8.15
N ALA A 150 11.52 2.84 -7.77
CA ALA A 150 11.73 4.11 -7.11
C ALA A 150 11.46 5.32 -8.04
N PHE A 151 11.67 5.19 -9.34
CA PHE A 151 11.49 6.29 -10.30
C PHE A 151 10.02 6.60 -10.56
N ASP A 152 9.21 5.58 -10.87
CA ASP A 152 7.77 5.77 -11.09
C ASP A 152 7.09 6.24 -9.80
N LEU A 153 7.49 5.69 -8.64
CA LEU A 153 6.98 6.16 -7.36
C LEU A 153 7.38 7.60 -7.07
N ALA A 154 8.63 8.00 -7.41
CA ALA A 154 9.09 9.37 -7.26
C ALA A 154 8.29 10.37 -8.13
N ALA A 155 7.88 9.98 -9.33
CA ALA A 155 7.04 10.81 -10.18
C ALA A 155 5.66 11.08 -9.53
N VAL A 156 5.03 10.07 -8.93
CA VAL A 156 3.78 10.26 -8.16
C VAL A 156 3.99 11.17 -6.96
N MET A 157 5.07 10.96 -6.19
CA MET A 157 5.41 11.82 -5.05
C MET A 157 5.74 13.24 -5.48
N GLN A 158 6.38 13.42 -6.65
CA GLN A 158 6.66 14.74 -7.21
C GLN A 158 5.38 15.47 -7.63
N MET A 159 4.42 14.75 -8.21
CA MET A 159 3.10 15.31 -8.51
C MET A 159 2.43 15.84 -7.23
N LEU A 160 2.48 15.09 -6.13
CA LEU A 160 1.95 15.53 -4.85
C LEU A 160 2.72 16.73 -4.27
N LEU A 161 4.06 16.72 -4.34
CA LEU A 161 4.93 17.82 -3.90
C LEU A 161 4.64 19.11 -4.67
N ASN A 162 4.37 18.99 -5.97
CA ASN A 162 4.05 20.14 -6.84
C ASN A 162 2.58 20.60 -6.73
N GLY A 163 1.84 20.20 -5.69
CA GLY A 163 0.44 20.59 -5.51
C GLY A 163 -0.50 20.02 -6.56
N GLY A 164 -0.22 18.81 -7.05
CA GLY A 164 -1.08 18.07 -7.96
C GLY A 164 -0.71 18.19 -9.44
N THR A 165 0.44 18.79 -9.75
CA THR A 165 0.88 19.01 -11.13
C THR A 165 2.12 18.18 -11.47
N TYR A 166 2.14 17.55 -12.64
CA TYR A 166 3.29 16.84 -13.18
C TYR A 166 3.38 17.02 -14.70
N ASN A 167 4.58 17.30 -15.23
CA ASN A 167 4.82 17.56 -16.67
C ASN A 167 3.84 18.58 -17.29
N GLY A 168 3.46 19.61 -16.54
CA GLY A 168 2.54 20.66 -17.00
C GLY A 168 1.05 20.30 -16.98
N LEU A 169 0.70 19.07 -16.58
CA LEU A 169 -0.70 18.62 -16.44
C LEU A 169 -1.10 18.62 -14.97
N GLN A 170 -2.31 19.07 -14.68
CA GLN A 170 -2.89 19.04 -13.34
C GLN A 170 -3.75 17.79 -13.16
N TYR A 171 -3.36 16.93 -12.22
CA TYR A 171 -4.03 15.68 -11.85
C TYR A 171 -4.95 15.86 -10.64
N LEU A 172 -4.50 16.62 -9.66
CA LEU A 172 -5.25 16.91 -8.43
C LEU A 172 -5.22 18.42 -8.15
N LYS A 173 -6.26 18.93 -7.52
CA LYS A 173 -6.25 20.32 -7.04
C LYS A 173 -5.34 20.44 -5.81
N LYS A 174 -4.62 21.57 -5.71
CA LYS A 174 -3.75 21.85 -4.58
C LYS A 174 -4.49 21.79 -3.25
N GLU A 175 -5.71 22.35 -3.20
CA GLU A 175 -6.55 22.35 -2.00
C GLU A 175 -6.92 20.94 -1.54
N THR A 176 -7.08 19.99 -2.49
CA THR A 176 -7.33 18.58 -2.17
C THR A 176 -6.10 17.96 -1.52
N ILE A 177 -4.90 18.20 -2.08
CA ILE A 177 -3.64 17.71 -1.49
C ILE A 177 -3.45 18.29 -0.10
N ASP A 178 -3.59 19.61 0.05
CA ASP A 178 -3.45 20.30 1.34
C ASP A 178 -4.41 19.70 2.39
N LEU A 179 -5.66 19.43 2.02
CA LEU A 179 -6.64 18.79 2.89
C LEU A 179 -6.19 17.39 3.32
N PHE A 180 -5.77 16.55 2.36
CA PHE A 180 -5.43 15.14 2.63
C PHE A 180 -4.11 14.99 3.39
N THR A 181 -3.18 15.93 3.24
CA THR A 181 -1.87 15.91 3.90
C THR A 181 -1.80 16.72 5.19
N SER A 182 -2.87 17.42 5.58
CA SER A 182 -2.98 18.15 6.84
C SER A 182 -3.28 17.24 8.03
N TYR A 183 -3.00 17.73 9.26
CA TYR A 183 -3.46 17.06 10.50
C TYR A 183 -4.96 17.24 10.66
N ASN A 184 -5.72 16.18 10.47
CA ASN A 184 -7.19 16.21 10.46
C ASN A 184 -7.83 15.62 11.73
N SER A 185 -7.04 15.20 12.72
CA SER A 185 -7.56 14.53 13.93
C SER A 185 -6.81 14.96 15.19
N ASN A 186 -7.53 15.00 16.30
CA ASN A 186 -6.92 15.14 17.62
C ASN A 186 -6.48 13.77 18.22
N TYR A 187 -6.92 12.68 17.64
CA TYR A 187 -6.65 11.31 18.10
C TYR A 187 -5.51 10.63 17.33
N SER A 188 -5.07 11.22 16.23
CA SER A 188 -4.03 10.67 15.37
C SER A 188 -3.18 11.78 14.76
N ARG A 189 -1.90 11.49 14.50
CA ARG A 189 -1.02 12.37 13.72
C ARG A 189 -1.33 12.34 12.22
N ARG A 190 -2.16 11.43 11.75
CA ARG A 190 -2.40 11.21 10.32
C ARG A 190 -3.23 12.31 9.68
N GLY A 191 -2.95 12.53 8.40
CA GLY A 191 -3.88 13.19 7.49
C GLY A 191 -4.97 12.23 7.01
N LEU A 192 -5.61 12.55 5.91
CA LEU A 192 -6.58 11.65 5.27
C LEU A 192 -5.83 10.64 4.37
N GLY A 193 -5.44 9.52 4.96
CA GLY A 193 -4.69 8.45 4.29
C GLY A 193 -3.17 8.55 4.43
N PHE A 194 -2.60 9.73 4.57
CA PHE A 194 -1.16 9.90 4.77
C PHE A 194 -0.76 9.80 6.24
N ASP A 195 0.41 9.24 6.50
CA ASP A 195 1.09 9.34 7.79
C ASP A 195 1.91 10.64 7.84
N LYS A 196 2.14 11.15 9.05
CA LYS A 196 2.80 12.43 9.30
C LYS A 196 3.73 12.33 10.51
N PRO A 197 4.67 13.29 10.71
CA PRO A 197 5.37 13.42 11.98
C PRO A 197 4.38 13.61 13.15
N ASP A 198 4.79 13.28 14.35
CA ASP A 198 4.06 13.68 15.55
C ASP A 198 4.08 15.24 15.66
N LYS A 199 3.01 15.83 16.20
CA LYS A 199 2.93 17.29 16.38
C LYS A 199 4.08 17.87 17.25
N ASP A 200 4.63 17.06 18.15
CA ASP A 200 5.76 17.35 19.03
C ASP A 200 7.01 16.53 18.71
N ASN A 201 7.19 16.18 17.44
CA ASN A 201 8.18 15.22 16.93
C ASN A 201 9.61 15.48 17.47
N ALA A 202 10.05 16.75 17.48
CA ALA A 202 11.38 17.13 17.96
C ALA A 202 11.63 16.85 19.47
N LYS A 203 10.56 16.61 20.25
CA LYS A 203 10.62 16.29 21.69
C LYS A 203 10.55 14.79 21.96
N LYS A 204 10.30 13.97 20.93
CA LYS A 204 10.19 12.52 21.11
C LYS A 204 11.54 11.86 21.30
N GLN A 205 11.57 10.84 22.12
CA GLN A 205 12.75 9.97 22.24
C GLN A 205 13.07 9.25 20.92
N TYR A 206 12.04 8.93 20.14
CA TYR A 206 12.15 8.30 18.83
C TYR A 206 11.32 9.10 17.83
N PRO A 207 11.88 10.19 17.28
CA PRO A 207 11.20 11.01 16.26
C PRO A 207 10.85 10.18 15.02
N TYR A 208 9.71 10.48 14.39
CA TYR A 208 9.23 9.75 13.23
C TYR A 208 8.59 10.71 12.21
N PRO A 209 8.83 10.56 10.92
CA PRO A 209 9.73 9.57 10.27
C PRO A 209 11.21 9.96 10.29
N SER A 210 11.56 11.15 10.77
CA SER A 210 12.92 11.68 10.94
C SER A 210 12.92 12.72 12.05
N THR A 211 14.05 12.92 12.70
CA THR A 211 14.28 14.01 13.67
C THR A 211 14.05 15.38 13.04
N PHE A 212 14.37 15.53 11.76
CA PHE A 212 14.37 16.80 11.04
C PHE A 212 13.12 17.03 10.19
N SER A 213 12.19 16.08 10.18
CA SER A 213 10.95 16.20 9.40
C SER A 213 10.16 17.45 9.79
N SER A 214 9.79 18.26 8.79
CA SER A 214 8.90 19.40 9.02
C SER A 214 7.47 18.95 9.35
N PRO A 215 6.65 19.81 9.98
CA PRO A 215 5.22 19.52 10.16
C PRO A 215 4.45 19.33 8.85
N GLN A 216 5.01 19.77 7.72
CA GLN A 216 4.41 19.58 6.39
C GLN A 216 4.69 18.20 5.81
N THR A 217 5.68 17.47 6.34
CA THR A 217 6.02 16.11 5.88
C THR A 217 4.80 15.20 5.88
N PHE A 218 4.61 14.44 4.80
CA PHE A 218 3.60 13.41 4.66
C PHE A 218 4.13 12.23 3.85
N GLY A 219 3.55 11.07 4.04
CA GLY A 219 3.96 9.86 3.33
C GLY A 219 3.39 8.62 3.97
N HIS A 220 4.03 7.49 3.78
CA HIS A 220 3.66 6.24 4.44
C HIS A 220 4.79 5.21 4.41
N THR A 221 4.72 4.23 5.30
CA THR A 221 5.56 3.03 5.27
C THR A 221 4.77 1.83 4.78
N GLY A 222 5.45 0.92 4.07
CA GLY A 222 4.89 -0.38 3.68
C GLY A 222 5.31 -1.49 4.64
N TYR A 223 4.40 -2.45 4.86
CA TYR A 223 4.65 -3.61 5.71
C TYR A 223 5.89 -4.40 5.28
N THR A 224 6.09 -4.54 3.98
CA THR A 224 7.22 -5.27 3.39
C THR A 224 8.58 -4.61 3.59
N GLY A 225 8.64 -3.38 4.13
CA GLY A 225 9.89 -2.69 4.45
C GLY A 225 10.15 -1.43 3.64
N THR A 226 9.20 -1.01 2.83
CA THR A 226 9.28 0.19 1.99
C THR A 226 8.84 1.45 2.73
N CYS A 227 9.20 2.63 2.22
CA CYS A 227 8.54 3.89 2.57
C CYS A 227 8.69 4.91 1.43
N ALA A 228 7.77 5.88 1.42
CA ALA A 228 7.83 7.06 0.58
C ALA A 228 7.35 8.27 1.39
N TRP A 229 8.16 9.33 1.42
CA TRP A 229 7.91 10.56 2.17
C TRP A 229 8.16 11.77 1.30
N VAL A 230 7.35 12.79 1.49
CA VAL A 230 7.46 14.12 0.88
C VAL A 230 7.57 15.14 2.00
N ASP A 231 8.54 16.03 1.93
CA ASP A 231 8.63 17.19 2.79
C ASP A 231 8.62 18.49 1.95
N PRO A 232 7.45 19.15 1.86
CA PRO A 232 7.30 20.37 1.07
C PRO A 232 8.18 21.52 1.54
N GLN A 233 8.48 21.62 2.85
CA GLN A 233 9.33 22.69 3.39
C GLN A 233 10.76 22.64 2.83
N TYR A 234 11.27 21.43 2.58
CA TYR A 234 12.62 21.21 2.08
C TYR A 234 12.66 20.81 0.60
N ASN A 235 11.50 20.81 -0.08
CA ASN A 235 11.37 20.31 -1.46
C ASN A 235 12.02 18.93 -1.62
N LEU A 236 11.75 18.04 -0.68
CA LEU A 236 12.43 16.75 -0.54
C LEU A 236 11.47 15.59 -0.72
N ILE A 237 11.89 14.62 -1.52
CA ILE A 237 11.26 13.29 -1.63
C ILE A 237 12.24 12.25 -1.14
N TYR A 238 11.81 11.40 -0.21
CA TYR A 238 12.57 10.25 0.26
C TYR A 238 11.83 8.96 -0.04
N ILE A 239 12.44 8.09 -0.84
CA ILE A 239 11.94 6.76 -1.16
C ILE A 239 12.97 5.73 -0.73
N PHE A 240 12.51 4.74 0.03
CA PHE A 240 13.32 3.61 0.44
C PHE A 240 12.59 2.32 0.13
N LEU A 241 13.15 1.51 -0.77
CA LEU A 241 12.62 0.23 -1.15
C LEU A 241 13.50 -0.89 -0.61
N SER A 242 12.94 -1.69 0.27
CA SER A 242 13.59 -2.86 0.84
C SER A 242 12.60 -4.00 1.00
N ASN A 243 13.09 -5.18 1.35
CA ASN A 243 12.25 -6.32 1.64
C ASN A 243 12.66 -6.98 2.96
N ARG A 244 11.92 -6.65 4.04
CA ARG A 244 12.16 -7.21 5.38
C ARG A 244 11.46 -8.56 5.62
N VAL A 245 10.60 -8.98 4.70
CA VAL A 245 9.79 -10.19 4.85
C VAL A 245 10.30 -11.37 4.02
N ASN A 246 11.37 -11.17 3.23
CA ASN A 246 12.00 -12.22 2.43
C ASN A 246 13.46 -12.46 2.92
N PRO A 247 13.89 -13.74 3.08
CA PRO A 247 13.13 -14.98 2.94
C PRO A 247 12.13 -15.23 4.06
N SER A 248 12.28 -14.57 5.19
CA SER A 248 11.38 -14.65 6.33
C SER A 248 11.18 -13.29 6.97
N GLU A 249 10.09 -13.11 7.70
CA GLU A 249 9.79 -11.85 8.37
C GLU A 249 10.87 -11.48 9.40
N SER A 250 11.43 -10.28 9.25
CA SER A 250 12.46 -9.73 10.12
C SER A 250 12.00 -8.42 10.76
N THR A 251 12.25 -8.27 12.05
CA THR A 251 12.03 -7.02 12.81
C THR A 251 13.25 -6.10 12.81
N VAL A 252 14.39 -6.55 12.29
CA VAL A 252 15.68 -5.83 12.37
C VAL A 252 15.59 -4.43 11.77
N LEU A 253 14.97 -4.28 10.59
CA LEU A 253 14.81 -2.98 9.94
C LEU A 253 14.12 -1.96 10.86
N ASN A 254 13.02 -2.36 11.50
CA ASN A 254 12.26 -1.49 12.40
C ASN A 254 13.00 -1.29 13.73
N ARG A 255 13.57 -2.35 14.33
CA ARG A 255 14.30 -2.26 15.60
C ARG A 255 15.54 -1.36 15.52
N MET A 256 16.20 -1.35 14.38
CA MET A 256 17.37 -0.51 14.13
C MET A 256 17.01 0.90 13.62
N ASN A 257 15.73 1.19 13.38
CA ASN A 257 15.25 2.46 12.84
C ASN A 257 16.01 2.85 11.53
N VAL A 258 16.16 1.87 10.62
CA VAL A 258 17.02 2.06 9.44
C VAL A 258 16.47 3.16 8.52
N ARG A 259 15.17 3.16 8.27
CA ARG A 259 14.52 4.16 7.40
C ARG A 259 14.65 5.57 7.97
N GLU A 260 14.41 5.69 9.27
CA GLU A 260 14.49 6.94 10.03
C GLU A 260 15.93 7.49 10.04
N LYS A 261 16.91 6.64 10.29
CA LYS A 261 18.34 7.03 10.27
C LYS A 261 18.84 7.45 8.90
N ILE A 262 18.39 6.78 7.83
CA ILE A 262 18.74 7.19 6.46
C ILE A 262 18.11 8.54 6.16
N PHE A 263 16.86 8.75 6.54
CA PHE A 263 16.18 10.02 6.34
C PHE A 263 16.86 11.16 7.12
N ASP A 264 17.27 10.91 8.38
CA ASP A 264 18.07 11.83 9.17
C ASP A 264 19.40 12.18 8.49
N ALA A 265 20.07 11.18 7.90
CA ALA A 265 21.34 11.42 7.20
C ALA A 265 21.17 12.30 5.95
N ILE A 266 20.05 12.13 5.21
CA ILE A 266 19.71 12.97 4.06
C ILE A 266 19.49 14.42 4.52
N TYR A 267 18.67 14.66 5.54
CA TYR A 267 18.49 16.03 6.07
C TYR A 267 19.80 16.66 6.51
N LYS A 268 20.64 15.93 7.23
CA LYS A 268 21.96 16.44 7.67
C LYS A 268 22.89 16.80 6.53
N ALA A 269 22.74 16.18 5.38
CA ALA A 269 23.54 16.50 4.19
C ALA A 269 22.99 17.72 3.43
N MET A 270 21.73 18.12 3.70
CA MET A 270 21.07 19.27 3.06
C MET A 270 21.12 20.53 3.92
N LEU A 271 21.20 20.40 5.25
CA LEU A 271 21.24 21.48 6.23
C LEU A 271 22.67 21.89 6.57
#